data_1d70833f87f32296b06c8a8595334dfc
#
_entry.id   1d70833f87f32296b06c8a8595334dfc
#
_cell.length_a   1.000
_cell.length_b   1.000
_cell.length_c   1.000
_cell.angle_alpha   90.00
_cell.angle_beta   90.00
_cell.angle_gamma   90.00
#
_symmetry.space_group_name_H-M   'P 1'
#
loop_
_entity.id
_entity.type
_entity.pdbx_description
1 polymer ?
#
loop_
_entity_poly.entity_id
_entity_poly.type
_entity_poly.pdbx_seq_one_letter_code
_entity_poly.pdbx_strand_id
1 'polypeptide(L)'
;MFKIKNRIEFDTAHYLSGYEGKCANIHGHRYKLVVSICSESLRSEGHSRGMVEDFSIIKQALKDVEAFFDHKLLIEDNEDGRRVAEALKSVPNGFDIVMMPFRPTCEEMSRYIFEMLRSKGLAVSEVELFETPNNSCIYSEQ
;
A
#
# COMPACT_ATOMS: atom_id res chain seq x y z
N MET A 1 10.40 -10.47 22.60
CA MET A 1 10.18 -9.71 21.34
C MET A 1 9.00 -8.77 21.48
N PHE A 2 9.16 -7.53 21.07
CA PHE A 2 8.09 -6.54 21.00
C PHE A 2 7.63 -6.41 19.55
N LYS A 3 6.31 -6.29 19.33
CA LYS A 3 5.73 -6.00 18.01
C LYS A 3 4.76 -4.84 18.18
N ILE A 4 5.09 -3.70 17.59
CA ILE A 4 4.19 -2.54 17.53
C ILE A 4 3.50 -2.48 16.18
N LYS A 5 2.29 -1.93 16.15
CA LYS A 5 1.49 -1.83 14.92
C LYS A 5 0.88 -0.44 14.79
N ASN A 6 0.74 -0.01 13.54
CA ASN A 6 -0.06 1.15 13.19
C ASN A 6 -0.85 0.83 11.93
N ARG A 7 -1.98 1.49 11.74
CA ARG A 7 -2.87 1.21 10.60
C ARG A 7 -3.46 2.47 10.02
N ILE A 8 -3.76 2.40 8.73
CA ILE A 8 -4.51 3.41 7.99
C ILE A 8 -5.53 2.72 7.09
N GLU A 9 -6.49 3.50 6.61
CA GLU A 9 -7.43 3.06 5.57
C GLU A 9 -7.38 4.07 4.42
N PHE A 10 -7.61 3.58 3.21
CA PHE A 10 -7.70 4.40 2.01
C PHE A 10 -8.59 3.74 0.96
N ASP A 11 -9.18 4.56 0.10
CA ASP A 11 -10.02 4.08 -0.99
C ASP A 11 -9.22 4.13 -2.28
N THR A 12 -9.17 3.00 -3.00
CA THR A 12 -8.39 2.89 -4.23
C THR A 12 -9.15 2.04 -5.23
N ALA A 13 -9.16 2.48 -6.48
CA ALA A 13 -9.72 1.74 -7.60
C ALA A 13 -8.61 1.00 -8.35
N HIS A 14 -8.95 -0.12 -8.93
CA HIS A 14 -8.07 -0.91 -9.79
C HIS A 14 -8.87 -1.83 -10.72
N TYR A 15 -8.17 -2.51 -11.59
CA TYR A 15 -8.68 -3.67 -12.32
C TYR A 15 -7.52 -4.60 -12.65
N LEU A 16 -7.86 -5.88 -12.86
CA LEU A 16 -6.87 -6.92 -13.15
C LEU A 16 -6.87 -7.21 -14.65
N SER A 17 -5.92 -6.60 -15.35
CA SER A 17 -5.74 -6.78 -16.79
C SER A 17 -5.48 -8.25 -17.13
N GLY A 18 -6.22 -8.80 -18.07
CA GLY A 18 -6.09 -10.20 -18.49
C GLY A 18 -6.73 -11.23 -17.55
N TYR A 19 -7.40 -10.79 -16.49
CA TYR A 19 -8.10 -11.67 -15.57
C TYR A 19 -9.45 -12.12 -16.16
N GLU A 20 -9.80 -13.39 -15.96
CA GLU A 20 -11.09 -13.95 -16.36
C GLU A 20 -12.07 -13.91 -15.20
N GLY A 21 -12.89 -12.86 -15.13
CA GLY A 21 -13.86 -12.66 -14.07
C GLY A 21 -14.17 -11.19 -13.85
N LYS A 22 -15.03 -10.92 -12.87
CA LYS A 22 -15.52 -9.56 -12.59
C LYS A 22 -14.43 -8.56 -12.22
N CYS A 23 -13.32 -9.03 -11.63
CA CYS A 23 -12.21 -8.17 -11.25
C CYS A 23 -11.40 -7.62 -12.44
N ALA A 24 -11.67 -8.09 -13.66
CA ALA A 24 -11.17 -7.47 -14.89
C ALA A 24 -11.80 -6.09 -15.15
N ASN A 25 -12.90 -5.77 -14.49
CA ASN A 25 -13.54 -4.47 -14.59
C ASN A 25 -12.98 -3.49 -13.56
N ILE A 26 -13.01 -2.20 -13.90
CA ILE A 26 -12.62 -1.15 -12.95
C ILE A 26 -13.59 -1.20 -11.76
N HIS A 27 -13.05 -1.31 -10.58
CA HIS A 27 -13.79 -1.32 -9.32
C HIS A 27 -12.89 -0.80 -8.20
N GLY A 28 -13.44 -0.57 -7.03
CA GLY A 28 -12.68 -0.04 -5.90
C GLY A 28 -12.93 -0.80 -4.61
N HIS A 29 -11.99 -0.60 -3.67
CA HIS A 29 -12.06 -1.17 -2.34
C HIS A 29 -11.68 -0.12 -1.29
N ARG A 30 -12.22 -0.30 -0.09
CA ARG A 30 -11.73 0.33 1.11
C ARG A 30 -10.58 -0.54 1.67
N TYR A 31 -9.35 -0.21 1.31
CA TYR A 31 -8.18 -0.93 1.81
C TYR A 31 -7.88 -0.55 3.25
N LYS A 32 -7.46 -1.53 4.04
CA LYS A 32 -6.88 -1.31 5.36
C LYS A 32 -5.46 -1.83 5.36
N LEU A 33 -4.51 -0.98 5.71
CA LEU A 33 -3.11 -1.33 5.82
C LEU A 33 -2.71 -1.37 7.29
N VAL A 34 -2.12 -2.47 7.73
CA VAL A 34 -1.51 -2.62 9.04
C VAL A 34 -0.02 -2.82 8.86
N VAL A 35 0.77 -1.97 9.50
CA VAL A 35 2.24 -2.05 9.47
C VAL A 35 2.73 -2.50 10.82
N SER A 36 3.67 -3.44 10.85
CA SER A 36 4.28 -3.97 12.07
C SER A 36 5.78 -3.74 12.07
N ILE A 37 6.29 -3.34 13.22
CA ILE A 37 7.74 -3.27 13.49
C ILE A 37 8.03 -4.14 14.71
N CYS A 38 9.02 -5.04 14.57
CA CYS A 38 9.45 -5.94 15.63
C CYS A 38 10.83 -5.56 16.14
N SER A 39 11.06 -5.78 17.43
CA SER A 39 12.39 -5.64 18.05
C SER A 39 12.51 -6.55 19.25
N GLU A 40 13.69 -7.14 19.43
CA GLU A 40 14.00 -7.94 20.61
C GLU A 40 14.19 -7.06 21.87
N SER A 41 14.58 -5.79 21.67
CA SER A 41 14.87 -4.85 22.75
C SER A 41 14.24 -3.49 22.50
N LEU A 42 14.15 -2.71 23.56
CA LEU A 42 13.75 -1.32 23.51
C LEU A 42 14.97 -0.41 23.48
N ARG A 43 14.83 0.77 22.92
CA ARG A 43 15.89 1.79 22.95
C ARG A 43 16.22 2.13 24.39
N SER A 44 17.51 2.14 24.73
CA SER A 44 17.99 2.33 26.10
C SER A 44 18.15 3.79 26.51
N GLU A 45 18.26 4.69 25.53
CA GLU A 45 18.54 6.11 25.77
C GLU A 45 17.93 7.01 24.72
N GLY A 46 18.03 8.32 24.92
CA GLY A 46 17.55 9.34 23.99
C GLY A 46 16.06 9.60 24.07
N HIS A 47 15.57 10.34 23.10
CA HIS A 47 14.16 10.76 23.01
C HIS A 47 13.20 9.57 22.98
N SER A 48 13.57 8.51 22.28
CA SER A 48 12.72 7.32 22.09
C SER A 48 13.00 6.20 23.09
N ARG A 49 13.59 6.52 24.25
CA ARG A 49 13.89 5.55 25.30
C ARG A 49 12.63 4.80 25.71
N GLY A 50 12.73 3.47 25.80
CA GLY A 50 11.61 2.60 26.15
C GLY A 50 10.68 2.27 24.98
N MET A 51 11.04 2.64 23.75
CA MET A 51 10.25 2.42 22.54
C MET A 51 10.96 1.46 21.58
N VAL A 52 10.18 0.76 20.77
CA VAL A 52 10.65 0.09 19.55
C VAL A 52 10.88 1.15 18.48
N GLU A 53 9.89 1.98 18.26
CA GLU A 53 9.91 3.14 17.37
C GLU A 53 8.88 4.16 17.86
N ASP A 54 9.08 5.42 17.54
CA ASP A 54 8.09 6.46 17.80
C ASP A 54 6.92 6.32 16.82
N PHE A 55 5.71 6.21 17.36
CA PHE A 55 4.50 6.11 16.53
C PHE A 55 4.32 7.29 15.58
N SER A 56 4.83 8.46 15.91
CA SER A 56 4.74 9.63 15.03
C SER A 56 5.53 9.44 13.73
N ILE A 57 6.67 8.74 13.80
CA ILE A 57 7.49 8.41 12.62
C ILE A 57 6.76 7.43 11.72
N ILE A 58 6.17 6.39 12.32
CA ILE A 58 5.37 5.41 11.57
C ILE A 58 4.18 6.10 10.91
N LYS A 59 3.47 6.94 11.67
CA LYS A 59 2.30 7.66 11.19
C LYS A 59 2.63 8.57 9.99
N GLN A 60 3.78 9.25 10.05
CA GLN A 60 4.21 10.11 8.93
C GLN A 60 4.50 9.29 7.67
N ALA A 61 5.16 8.15 7.80
CA ALA A 61 5.42 7.24 6.67
C ALA A 61 4.10 6.70 6.08
N LEU A 62 3.12 6.38 6.92
CA LEU A 62 1.81 5.93 6.48
C LEU A 62 1.01 7.00 5.75
N LYS A 63 1.15 8.27 6.13
CA LYS A 63 0.54 9.38 5.40
C LYS A 63 1.04 9.48 3.96
N ASP A 64 2.32 9.20 3.74
CA ASP A 64 2.88 9.20 2.39
C ASP A 64 2.33 8.04 1.55
N VAL A 65 2.14 6.88 2.17
CA VAL A 65 1.49 5.73 1.52
C VAL A 65 0.04 6.06 1.16
N GLU A 66 -0.70 6.65 2.10
CA GLU A 66 -2.08 7.08 1.87
C GLU A 66 -2.15 8.07 0.69
N ALA A 67 -1.30 9.09 0.68
CA ALA A 67 -1.26 10.08 -0.38
C ALA A 67 -0.96 9.47 -1.76
N PHE A 68 -0.20 8.38 -1.80
CA PHE A 68 0.12 7.68 -3.05
C PHE A 68 -1.08 6.91 -3.60
N PHE A 69 -1.90 6.32 -2.75
CA PHE A 69 -2.96 5.39 -3.16
C PHE A 69 -4.37 5.96 -3.07
N ASP A 70 -4.63 6.84 -2.10
CA ASP A 70 -6.00 7.27 -1.79
C ASP A 70 -6.64 8.04 -2.93
N HIS A 71 -7.85 7.60 -3.32
CA HIS A 71 -8.63 8.17 -4.42
C HIS A 71 -7.91 8.12 -5.77
N LYS A 72 -7.04 7.14 -5.97
CA LYS A 72 -6.36 6.88 -7.23
C LYS A 72 -6.98 5.68 -7.95
N LEU A 73 -6.78 5.65 -9.28
CA LEU A 73 -7.00 4.46 -10.09
C LEU A 73 -5.65 3.86 -10.44
N LEU A 74 -5.40 2.63 -9.97
CA LEU A 74 -4.18 1.89 -10.28
C LEU A 74 -4.35 1.12 -11.57
N ILE A 75 -3.45 1.34 -12.51
CA ILE A 75 -3.44 0.67 -13.82
C ILE A 75 -2.09 0.00 -14.00
N GLU A 76 -2.10 -1.29 -14.36
CA GLU A 76 -0.88 -1.98 -14.76
C GLU A 76 -0.29 -1.32 -16.01
N ASP A 77 0.99 -0.99 -15.97
CA ASP A 77 1.70 -0.37 -17.11
C ASP A 77 2.02 -1.43 -18.16
N ASN A 78 1.02 -1.76 -18.96
CA ASN A 78 1.11 -2.62 -20.13
C ASN A 78 0.38 -1.95 -21.30
N GLU A 79 0.32 -2.61 -22.46
CA GLU A 79 -0.31 -2.05 -23.65
C GLU A 79 -1.77 -1.69 -23.42
N ASP A 80 -2.56 -2.60 -22.83
CA ASP A 80 -3.97 -2.35 -22.53
C ASP A 80 -4.12 -1.25 -21.48
N GLY A 81 -3.32 -1.27 -20.44
CA GLY A 81 -3.33 -0.26 -19.38
C GLY A 81 -3.04 1.13 -19.91
N ARG A 82 -2.09 1.27 -20.80
CA ARG A 82 -1.78 2.57 -21.43
C ARG A 82 -2.92 3.06 -22.28
N ARG A 83 -3.62 2.18 -23.00
CA ARG A 83 -4.83 2.53 -23.77
C ARG A 83 -5.96 3.02 -22.86
N VAL A 84 -6.20 2.33 -21.75
CA VAL A 84 -7.22 2.74 -20.77
C VAL A 84 -6.87 4.10 -20.18
N ALA A 85 -5.63 4.30 -19.75
CA ALA A 85 -5.17 5.57 -19.19
C ALA A 85 -5.34 6.71 -20.19
N GLU A 86 -4.98 6.52 -21.45
CA GLU A 86 -5.12 7.53 -22.50
C GLU A 86 -6.59 7.87 -22.74
N ALA A 87 -7.47 6.88 -22.82
CA ALA A 87 -8.91 7.09 -22.99
C ALA A 87 -9.51 7.88 -21.82
N LEU A 88 -9.13 7.57 -20.59
CA LEU A 88 -9.61 8.30 -19.40
C LEU A 88 -9.08 9.73 -19.35
N LYS A 89 -7.82 9.96 -19.75
CA LYS A 89 -7.23 11.30 -19.81
C LYS A 89 -7.89 12.20 -20.86
N SER A 90 -8.61 11.63 -21.83
CA SER A 90 -9.32 12.40 -22.84
C SER A 90 -10.57 13.11 -22.31
N VAL A 91 -11.10 12.71 -21.16
CA VAL A 91 -12.23 13.39 -20.54
C VAL A 91 -11.77 14.62 -19.75
N PRO A 92 -12.61 15.68 -19.62
CA PRO A 92 -12.20 16.93 -18.98
C PRO A 92 -11.68 16.79 -17.55
N ASN A 93 -12.21 15.84 -16.78
CA ASN A 93 -11.76 15.59 -15.39
C ASN A 93 -10.38 14.93 -15.35
N GLY A 94 -10.02 14.13 -16.35
CA GLY A 94 -8.71 13.49 -16.48
C GLY A 94 -8.41 12.35 -15.52
N PHE A 95 -9.14 12.22 -14.44
CA PHE A 95 -8.97 11.27 -13.34
C PHE A 95 -7.53 11.19 -12.80
N ASP A 96 -7.38 10.73 -11.57
CA ASP A 96 -6.08 10.60 -10.91
C ASP A 96 -5.60 9.15 -11.05
N ILE A 97 -4.70 8.91 -12.00
CA ILE A 97 -4.24 7.59 -12.40
C ILE A 97 -2.80 7.38 -11.97
N VAL A 98 -2.52 6.22 -11.38
CA VAL A 98 -1.15 5.77 -11.09
C VAL A 98 -0.86 4.53 -11.93
N MET A 99 0.15 4.63 -12.80
CA MET A 99 0.65 3.49 -13.58
C MET A 99 1.56 2.65 -12.69
N MET A 100 1.23 1.37 -12.54
CA MET A 100 1.97 0.44 -11.67
C MET A 100 2.81 -0.52 -12.52
N PRO A 101 4.03 -0.86 -12.11
CA PRO A 101 4.89 -1.79 -12.85
C PRO A 101 4.47 -3.26 -12.69
N PHE A 102 3.30 -3.51 -12.14
CA PHE A 102 2.74 -4.84 -11.92
C PHE A 102 1.20 -4.79 -12.00
N ARG A 103 0.59 -5.96 -12.15
CA ARG A 103 -0.86 -6.09 -11.95
C ARG A 103 -1.17 -5.75 -10.49
N PRO A 104 -2.04 -4.77 -10.20
CA PRO A 104 -2.26 -4.28 -8.83
C PRO A 104 -3.14 -5.23 -8.00
N THR A 105 -2.64 -6.44 -7.78
CA THR A 105 -3.20 -7.41 -6.85
C THR A 105 -2.86 -7.02 -5.42
N CYS A 106 -3.60 -7.55 -4.45
CA CYS A 106 -3.33 -7.34 -3.03
C CYS A 106 -1.89 -7.73 -2.67
N GLU A 107 -1.40 -8.83 -3.23
CA GLU A 107 -0.06 -9.37 -3.00
C GLU A 107 1.03 -8.43 -3.51
N GLU A 108 0.92 -7.97 -4.75
CA GLU A 108 1.90 -7.05 -5.34
C GLU A 108 1.88 -5.68 -4.65
N MET A 109 0.70 -5.19 -4.30
CA MET A 109 0.55 -3.95 -3.56
C MET A 109 1.18 -4.05 -2.17
N SER A 110 1.01 -5.18 -1.47
CA SER A 110 1.61 -5.41 -0.15
C SER A 110 3.12 -5.34 -0.21
N ARG A 111 3.73 -6.02 -1.18
CA ARG A 111 5.19 -5.98 -1.39
C ARG A 111 5.67 -4.56 -1.72
N TYR A 112 4.99 -3.88 -2.62
CA TYR A 112 5.33 -2.51 -3.00
C TYR A 112 5.28 -1.53 -1.82
N ILE A 113 4.24 -1.63 -0.99
CA ILE A 113 4.10 -0.81 0.22
C ILE A 113 5.22 -1.11 1.20
N PHE A 114 5.56 -2.39 1.40
CA PHE A 114 6.68 -2.78 2.26
C PHE A 114 7.99 -2.14 1.80
N GLU A 115 8.30 -2.25 0.51
CA GLU A 115 9.50 -1.66 -0.08
C GLU A 115 9.49 -0.13 0.04
N MET A 116 8.35 0.51 -0.20
CA MET A 116 8.17 1.96 -0.04
C MET A 116 8.49 2.41 1.39
N LEU A 117 7.97 1.70 2.40
CA LEU A 117 8.22 2.02 3.81
C LEU A 117 9.69 1.79 4.18
N ARG A 118 10.30 0.72 3.68
CA ARG A 118 11.73 0.46 3.87
C ARG A 118 12.59 1.55 3.24
N SER A 119 12.23 2.03 2.07
CA SER A 119 12.96 3.11 1.39
C SER A 119 12.92 4.43 2.15
N LYS A 120 11.94 4.61 3.02
CA LYS A 120 11.82 5.77 3.93
C LYS A 120 12.61 5.61 5.23
N GLY A 121 13.35 4.52 5.37
CA GLY A 121 14.15 4.22 6.55
C GLY A 121 13.37 3.57 7.70
N LEU A 122 12.12 3.17 7.49
CA LEU A 122 11.33 2.50 8.51
C LEU A 122 11.69 1.01 8.56
N ALA A 123 12.06 0.52 9.76
CA ALA A 123 12.44 -0.88 9.97
C ALA A 123 11.21 -1.80 10.03
N VAL A 124 10.42 -1.77 8.98
CA VAL A 124 9.20 -2.57 8.86
C VAL A 124 9.53 -4.06 8.86
N SER A 125 8.80 -4.84 9.67
CA SER A 125 8.92 -6.29 9.75
C SER A 125 7.91 -7.00 8.85
N GLU A 126 6.70 -6.48 8.80
CA GLU A 126 5.64 -7.00 7.93
C GLU A 126 4.61 -5.91 7.63
N VAL A 127 3.91 -6.06 6.53
CA VAL A 127 2.69 -5.32 6.22
C VAL A 127 1.56 -6.31 5.99
N GLU A 128 0.36 -5.97 6.44
CA GLU A 128 -0.85 -6.68 6.09
C GLU A 128 -1.80 -5.71 5.38
N LEU A 129 -2.14 -6.03 4.15
CA LEU A 129 -3.06 -5.25 3.35
C LEU A 129 -4.38 -6.01 3.18
N PHE A 130 -5.45 -5.43 3.71
CA PHE A 130 -6.80 -5.94 3.53
C PHE A 130 -7.41 -5.29 2.30
N GLU A 131 -7.74 -6.08 1.29
CA GLU A 131 -8.49 -5.62 0.13
C GLU A 131 -9.97 -5.48 0.49
N THR A 132 -10.47 -6.43 1.29
CA THR A 132 -11.80 -6.43 1.88
C THR A 132 -11.67 -6.78 3.36
N PRO A 133 -12.72 -6.61 4.19
CA PRO A 133 -12.66 -7.04 5.59
C PRO A 133 -12.30 -8.53 5.77
N ASN A 134 -12.54 -9.35 4.76
CA ASN A 134 -12.38 -10.81 4.83
C ASN A 134 -11.12 -11.34 4.13
N ASN A 135 -10.46 -10.53 3.32
CA ASN A 135 -9.33 -10.98 2.50
C ASN A 135 -8.15 -10.04 2.66
N SER A 136 -7.01 -10.59 3.03
CA SER A 136 -5.77 -9.82 3.18
C SER A 136 -4.57 -10.60 2.67
N CYS A 137 -3.49 -9.87 2.45
CA CYS A 137 -2.17 -10.42 2.18
C CYS A 137 -1.19 -9.87 3.21
N ILE A 138 -0.38 -10.74 3.79
CA ILE A 138 0.76 -10.34 4.62
C ILE A 138 2.03 -10.52 3.80
N TYR A 139 2.82 -9.47 3.70
CA TYR A 139 4.15 -9.54 3.12
C TYR A 139 5.20 -9.23 4.18
N SER A 140 6.22 -10.07 4.24
CA SER A 140 7.38 -9.90 5.13
C SER A 140 8.63 -10.46 4.44
N GLU A 141 9.78 -9.98 4.85
CA GLU A 141 11.08 -10.51 4.46
C GLU A 141 11.74 -11.15 5.68
N GLN A 142 12.37 -12.31 5.47
CA GLN A 142 13.14 -13.03 6.49
C GLN A 142 14.55 -12.45 6.62
#